data_bf4c0b77632fa52fe159976e255885bc
#
_entry.id   bf4c0b77632fa52fe159976e255885bc
#
_cell.length_a   1.000
_cell.length_b   1.000
_cell.length_c   1.000
_cell.angle_alpha   90.00
_cell.angle_beta   90.00
_cell.angle_gamma   90.00
#
_symmetry.space_group_name_H-M   'P 1'
#
loop_
_entity.id
_entity.type
_entity.pdbx_description
1 polymer ?
#
loop_
_entity_poly.entity_id
_entity_poly.type
_entity_poly.pdbx_seq_one_letter_code
_entity_poly.pdbx_strand_id
1 'polypeptide(L)'
;KADELGEIVTLVGWGYFGLGTTGRQYDDGTKRQAKNRITQADQRLFSFFDDPRQLNSAALPLEGTLGLGDSGGPAFLETSEGLLLAGVSVGQVEGPDFSEETQGQYGSVAVYERVSLHVEWINSVLNSDY
;
A
#
# COMPACT_ATOMS: atom_id res chain seq x y z
N LYS A 1 20.32 1.37 6.62
CA LYS A 1 19.35 0.42 6.08
C LYS A 1 17.98 0.69 6.66
N ALA A 2 16.99 0.86 5.79
CA ALA A 2 15.62 1.10 6.23
C ALA A 2 14.99 -0.22 6.72
N ASP A 3 14.18 -0.13 7.76
CA ASP A 3 13.37 -1.24 8.24
C ASP A 3 11.91 -0.77 8.29
N GLU A 4 11.16 -1.21 7.32
CA GLU A 4 9.78 -0.78 7.14
C GLU A 4 8.79 -1.65 7.94
N LEU A 5 9.24 -2.80 8.45
CA LEU A 5 8.35 -3.72 9.15
C LEU A 5 7.73 -3.06 10.38
N GLY A 6 6.41 -3.15 10.49
CA GLY A 6 5.66 -2.57 11.59
C GLY A 6 5.38 -1.07 11.46
N GLU A 7 5.96 -0.42 10.47
CA GLU A 7 5.75 1.01 10.26
C GLU A 7 4.41 1.30 9.57
N ILE A 8 3.83 2.45 9.89
CA ILE A 8 2.60 2.92 9.26
C ILE A 8 2.97 3.74 8.03
N VAL A 9 2.34 3.41 6.90
CA VAL A 9 2.53 4.14 5.65
C VAL A 9 1.24 4.85 5.24
N THR A 10 1.38 5.94 4.52
CA THR A 10 0.26 6.64 3.89
C THR A 10 0.24 6.29 2.42
N LEU A 11 -0.90 5.77 1.97
CA LEU A 11 -1.13 5.40 0.58
C LEU A 11 -1.88 6.54 -0.11
N VAL A 12 -1.50 6.84 -1.35
CA VAL A 12 -2.17 7.88 -2.15
C VAL A 12 -2.48 7.31 -3.52
N GLY A 13 -3.68 7.54 -4.01
CA GLY A 13 -4.06 7.05 -5.32
C GLY A 13 -5.34 7.67 -5.85
N TRP A 14 -5.60 7.39 -7.12
CA TRP A 14 -6.78 7.81 -7.86
C TRP A 14 -7.59 6.62 -8.38
N GLY A 15 -7.32 5.43 -7.86
CA GLY A 15 -7.95 4.20 -8.33
C GLY A 15 -9.40 4.04 -7.88
N TYR A 16 -9.96 2.89 -8.19
CA TYR A 16 -11.28 2.51 -7.71
C TYR A 16 -11.34 2.56 -6.20
N PHE A 17 -12.48 2.96 -5.68
CA PHE A 17 -12.71 3.02 -4.24
C PHE A 17 -13.97 2.22 -3.87
N GLY A 18 -14.13 1.97 -2.58
CA GLY A 18 -15.25 1.23 -2.01
C GLY A 18 -15.03 1.03 -0.53
N LEU A 19 -15.79 0.13 0.03
CA LEU A 19 -15.71 -0.22 1.44
C LEU A 19 -15.06 -1.59 1.61
N GLY A 20 -14.47 -1.83 2.78
CA GLY A 20 -13.88 -3.14 3.08
C GLY A 20 -14.90 -4.29 3.03
N THR A 21 -16.18 -3.99 3.20
CA THR A 21 -17.25 -4.98 3.10
C THR A 21 -17.64 -5.31 1.66
N THR A 22 -17.41 -4.38 0.73
CA THR A 22 -17.84 -4.52 -0.66
C THR A 22 -16.69 -4.68 -1.64
N GLY A 23 -15.49 -4.24 -1.26
CA GLY A 23 -14.36 -4.11 -2.17
C GLY A 23 -14.52 -2.91 -3.09
N ARG A 24 -13.79 -2.90 -4.19
CA ARG A 24 -13.85 -1.80 -5.15
C ARG A 24 -15.24 -1.74 -5.80
N GLN A 25 -15.76 -0.54 -5.92
CA GLN A 25 -17.11 -0.33 -6.51
C GLN A 25 -17.12 0.79 -7.53
N TYR A 26 -16.43 1.89 -7.25
CA TYR A 26 -16.58 3.15 -7.99
C TYR A 26 -15.25 3.69 -8.44
N ASP A 27 -15.27 4.45 -9.52
CA ASP A 27 -14.11 5.18 -10.04
C ASP A 27 -14.59 6.58 -10.41
N ASP A 28 -14.06 7.60 -9.73
CA ASP A 28 -14.44 8.99 -9.98
C ASP A 28 -13.23 9.90 -10.26
N GLY A 29 -12.03 9.34 -10.39
CA GLY A 29 -10.82 10.11 -10.65
C GLY A 29 -10.38 11.04 -9.52
N THR A 30 -10.94 10.88 -8.32
CA THR A 30 -10.60 11.72 -7.17
C THR A 30 -9.42 11.13 -6.42
N LYS A 31 -8.47 12.01 -6.05
CA LYS A 31 -7.34 11.61 -5.22
C LYS A 31 -7.81 11.26 -3.81
N ARG A 32 -7.39 10.11 -3.33
CA ARG A 32 -7.68 9.63 -1.97
C ARG A 32 -6.42 9.19 -1.28
N GLN A 33 -6.46 9.18 0.06
CA GLN A 33 -5.37 8.65 0.87
C GLN A 33 -5.93 7.74 1.94
N ALA A 34 -5.10 6.83 2.38
CA ALA A 34 -5.41 5.90 3.46
C ALA A 34 -4.12 5.55 4.20
N LYS A 35 -4.27 4.89 5.33
CA LYS A 35 -3.12 4.42 6.11
C LYS A 35 -3.18 2.90 6.23
N ASN A 36 -2.02 2.30 6.34
CA ASN A 36 -1.92 0.89 6.67
C ASN A 36 -0.55 0.61 7.30
N ARG A 37 -0.41 -0.55 7.93
CA ARG A 37 0.83 -0.97 8.56
C ARG A 37 1.52 -2.01 7.68
N ILE A 38 2.83 -1.90 7.54
CA ILE A 38 3.61 -2.91 6.85
C ILE A 38 3.70 -4.14 7.74
N THR A 39 3.12 -5.24 7.29
CA THR A 39 3.04 -6.50 8.05
C THR A 39 4.11 -7.50 7.65
N GLN A 40 4.72 -7.32 6.49
CA GLN A 40 5.80 -8.18 6.01
C GLN A 40 6.73 -7.36 5.13
N ALA A 41 8.04 -7.53 5.33
CA ALA A 41 9.07 -6.80 4.60
C ALA A 41 10.18 -7.78 4.19
N ASP A 42 10.05 -8.32 2.98
CA ASP A 42 11.02 -9.20 2.34
C ASP A 42 11.59 -8.49 1.10
N GLN A 43 11.59 -9.14 -0.05
CA GLN A 43 11.94 -8.49 -1.31
C GLN A 43 10.89 -7.44 -1.71
N ARG A 44 9.67 -7.58 -1.17
CA ARG A 44 8.58 -6.62 -1.33
C ARG A 44 7.98 -6.31 0.03
N LEU A 45 7.19 -5.25 0.08
CA LEU A 45 6.42 -4.90 1.27
C LEU A 45 4.98 -5.37 1.11
N PHE A 46 4.36 -5.75 2.23
CA PHE A 46 2.98 -6.21 2.27
C PHE A 46 2.24 -5.51 3.39
N SER A 47 0.95 -5.25 3.17
CA SER A 47 0.06 -4.76 4.21
C SER A 47 -1.25 -5.51 4.16
N PHE A 48 -1.82 -5.79 5.33
CA PHE A 48 -3.07 -6.53 5.49
C PHE A 48 -4.21 -5.55 5.78
N PHE A 49 -5.35 -5.72 5.12
CA PHE A 49 -6.51 -4.86 5.36
C PHE A 49 -7.37 -5.47 6.46
N ASP A 50 -7.24 -4.93 7.67
CA ASP A 50 -7.93 -5.43 8.86
C ASP A 50 -9.39 -4.99 8.90
N ASP A 51 -10.26 -5.89 9.36
CA ASP A 51 -11.67 -5.58 9.59
C ASP A 51 -11.83 -4.98 10.99
N PRO A 52 -12.21 -3.69 11.10
CA PRO A 52 -12.33 -3.05 12.42
C PRO A 52 -13.49 -3.57 13.27
N ARG A 53 -14.40 -4.33 12.68
CA ARG A 53 -15.55 -4.91 13.38
C ARG A 53 -15.19 -6.17 14.16
N GLN A 54 -14.05 -6.78 13.87
CA GLN A 54 -13.62 -7.99 14.55
C GLN A 54 -13.11 -7.70 15.95
N LEU A 55 -13.33 -8.64 16.87
CA LEU A 55 -12.84 -8.53 18.23
C LEU A 55 -11.31 -8.48 18.22
N ASN A 56 -10.73 -7.55 18.98
CA ASN A 56 -9.27 -7.33 19.03
C ASN A 56 -8.65 -7.02 17.66
N SER A 57 -9.39 -6.33 16.81
CA SER A 57 -8.87 -5.94 15.49
C SER A 57 -7.63 -5.06 15.61
N ALA A 58 -6.65 -5.30 14.72
CA ALA A 58 -5.46 -4.46 14.58
C ALA A 58 -5.68 -3.27 13.66
N ALA A 59 -6.91 -3.01 13.23
CA ALA A 59 -7.22 -1.94 12.28
C ALA A 59 -6.80 -0.58 12.82
N LEU A 60 -6.18 0.22 11.95
CA LEU A 60 -5.80 1.60 12.24
C LEU A 60 -6.96 2.55 11.93
N PRO A 61 -7.01 3.73 12.59
CA PRO A 61 -7.88 4.79 12.11
C PRO A 61 -7.53 5.14 10.65
N LEU A 62 -8.54 5.28 9.80
CA LEU A 62 -8.37 5.57 8.38
C LEU A 62 -7.59 4.49 7.62
N GLU A 63 -7.58 3.27 8.12
CA GLU A 63 -6.92 2.17 7.42
C GLU A 63 -7.60 1.91 6.08
N GLY A 64 -6.79 1.65 5.06
CA GLY A 64 -7.27 1.31 3.74
C GLY A 64 -6.29 0.42 3.01
N THR A 65 -6.63 0.06 1.80
CA THR A 65 -5.79 -0.75 0.93
C THR A 65 -5.89 -0.25 -0.51
N LEU A 66 -5.18 -0.90 -1.42
CA LEU A 66 -5.14 -0.52 -2.81
C LEU A 66 -6.38 -1.01 -3.56
N GLY A 67 -6.84 -0.24 -4.54
CA GLY A 67 -7.83 -0.64 -5.51
C GLY A 67 -7.24 -0.66 -6.91
N LEU A 68 -8.02 -1.13 -7.87
CA LEU A 68 -7.63 -1.10 -9.28
C LEU A 68 -7.35 0.35 -9.69
N GLY A 69 -6.23 0.59 -10.34
CA GLY A 69 -5.81 1.93 -10.75
C GLY A 69 -4.90 2.65 -9.75
N ASP A 70 -4.65 2.06 -8.58
CA ASP A 70 -3.72 2.62 -7.60
C ASP A 70 -2.27 2.19 -7.85
N SER A 71 -2.03 1.25 -8.75
CA SER A 71 -0.69 0.78 -9.09
C SER A 71 0.21 1.94 -9.53
N GLY A 72 1.46 1.92 -9.10
CA GLY A 72 2.43 2.97 -9.38
C GLY A 72 2.39 4.15 -8.42
N GLY A 73 1.38 4.21 -7.55
CA GLY A 73 1.28 5.26 -6.54
C GLY A 73 2.21 5.04 -5.35
N PRO A 74 2.43 6.08 -4.54
CA PRO A 74 3.38 6.02 -3.45
C PRO A 74 2.81 5.42 -2.17
N ALA A 75 3.69 4.80 -1.38
CA ALA A 75 3.47 4.49 0.03
C ALA A 75 4.54 5.26 0.81
N PHE A 76 4.13 6.24 1.59
CA PHE A 76 5.05 7.12 2.32
C PHE A 76 5.16 6.74 3.78
N LEU A 77 6.40 6.71 4.29
CA LEU A 77 6.66 6.74 5.73
C LEU A 77 6.70 8.20 6.19
N GLU A 78 6.00 8.49 7.27
CA GLU A 78 6.06 9.79 7.92
C GLU A 78 7.14 9.74 9.01
N THR A 79 8.16 10.58 8.88
CA THR A 79 9.26 10.65 9.83
C THR A 79 9.39 12.06 10.38
N SER A 80 10.23 12.22 11.43
CA SER A 80 10.52 13.55 12.00
C SER A 80 11.18 14.49 10.99
N GLU A 81 11.77 13.94 9.93
CA GLU A 81 12.44 14.72 8.88
C GLU A 81 11.56 14.89 7.63
N GLY A 82 10.30 14.45 7.67
CA GLY A 82 9.37 14.55 6.57
C GLY A 82 8.94 13.18 6.02
N LEU A 83 8.36 13.19 4.83
CA LEU A 83 7.88 11.97 4.18
C LEU A 83 9.02 11.29 3.42
N LEU A 84 9.13 9.97 3.59
CA LEU A 84 10.05 9.13 2.83
C LEU A 84 9.24 8.17 1.97
N LEU A 85 9.63 8.00 0.71
CA LEU A 85 9.01 7.03 -0.17
C LEU A 85 9.50 5.64 0.21
N ALA A 86 8.63 4.84 0.82
CA ALA A 86 8.95 3.48 1.25
C ALA A 86 8.63 2.44 0.18
N GLY A 87 7.55 2.65 -0.56
CA GLY A 87 7.08 1.69 -1.53
C GLY A 87 6.38 2.32 -2.70
N VAL A 88 6.27 1.53 -3.77
CA VAL A 88 5.46 1.85 -4.93
C VAL A 88 4.41 0.75 -5.07
N SER A 89 3.15 1.15 -5.11
CA SER A 89 2.02 0.21 -5.12
C SER A 89 2.04 -0.67 -6.37
N VAL A 90 1.95 -1.98 -6.16
CA VAL A 90 1.90 -2.98 -7.24
C VAL A 90 0.48 -3.49 -7.42
N GLY A 91 -0.19 -3.90 -6.34
CA GLY A 91 -1.53 -4.47 -6.39
C GLY A 91 -1.79 -5.32 -5.17
N GLN A 92 -2.55 -6.39 -5.37
CA GLN A 92 -2.89 -7.34 -4.30
C GLN A 92 -2.30 -8.71 -4.57
N VAL A 93 -2.10 -9.49 -3.50
CA VAL A 93 -1.73 -10.88 -3.62
C VAL A 93 -2.94 -11.64 -4.16
N GLU A 94 -2.74 -12.36 -5.25
CA GLU A 94 -3.75 -13.24 -5.82
C GLU A 94 -3.71 -14.59 -5.09
N GLY A 95 -4.88 -15.09 -4.71
CA GLY A 95 -5.03 -16.39 -4.07
C GLY A 95 -6.25 -17.11 -4.61
N PRO A 96 -6.58 -18.29 -4.05
CA PRO A 96 -7.71 -19.07 -4.54
C PRO A 96 -9.03 -18.33 -4.51
N ASP A 97 -9.20 -17.42 -3.56
CA ASP A 97 -10.43 -16.63 -3.40
C ASP A 97 -10.33 -15.25 -4.02
N PHE A 98 -9.25 -14.97 -4.73
CA PHE A 98 -9.07 -13.67 -5.38
C PHE A 98 -10.01 -13.53 -6.58
N SER A 99 -10.68 -12.39 -6.67
CA SER A 99 -11.34 -11.96 -7.89
C SER A 99 -11.24 -10.45 -8.01
N GLU A 100 -11.32 -9.94 -9.22
CA GLU A 100 -11.32 -8.49 -9.43
C GLU A 100 -12.53 -7.83 -8.75
N GLU A 101 -13.63 -8.55 -8.64
CA GLU A 101 -14.86 -8.05 -8.02
C GLU A 101 -14.73 -7.89 -6.50
N THR A 102 -13.90 -8.72 -5.86
CA THR A 102 -13.70 -8.68 -4.41
C THR A 102 -12.43 -7.94 -4.01
N GLN A 103 -11.70 -7.40 -4.98
CA GLN A 103 -10.49 -6.64 -4.71
C GLN A 103 -10.79 -5.49 -3.75
N GLY A 104 -9.94 -5.32 -2.72
CA GLY A 104 -10.10 -4.26 -1.74
C GLY A 104 -11.02 -4.60 -0.58
N GLN A 105 -11.51 -5.82 -0.47
CA GLN A 105 -12.27 -6.25 0.71
C GLN A 105 -11.34 -6.48 1.90
N TYR A 106 -11.92 -6.44 3.10
CA TYR A 106 -11.19 -6.83 4.32
C TYR A 106 -10.55 -8.21 4.14
N GLY A 107 -9.33 -8.35 4.63
CA GLY A 107 -8.54 -9.57 4.45
C GLY A 107 -7.64 -9.56 3.22
N SER A 108 -7.76 -8.55 2.36
CA SER A 108 -6.86 -8.39 1.22
C SER A 108 -5.45 -8.06 1.67
N VAL A 109 -4.46 -8.53 0.91
CA VAL A 109 -3.05 -8.22 1.15
C VAL A 109 -2.53 -7.38 -0.01
N ALA A 110 -2.13 -6.16 0.29
CA ALA A 110 -1.54 -5.26 -0.70
C ALA A 110 -0.04 -5.48 -0.80
N VAL A 111 0.50 -5.29 -2.00
CA VAL A 111 1.91 -5.52 -2.32
C VAL A 111 2.52 -4.22 -2.85
N TYR A 112 3.73 -3.92 -2.38
CA TYR A 112 4.49 -2.74 -2.79
C TYR A 112 5.89 -3.14 -3.19
N GLU A 113 6.43 -2.50 -4.23
CA GLU A 113 7.86 -2.60 -4.53
C GLU A 113 8.62 -1.90 -3.42
N ARG A 114 9.62 -2.55 -2.85
CA ARG A 114 10.36 -2.06 -1.68
C ARG A 114 11.48 -1.13 -2.13
N VAL A 115 11.27 0.17 -1.99
CA VAL A 115 12.20 1.19 -2.51
C VAL A 115 13.59 1.07 -1.90
N SER A 116 13.70 0.74 -0.61
CA SER A 116 15.01 0.65 0.07
C SER A 116 15.97 -0.36 -0.57
N LEU A 117 15.44 -1.36 -1.29
CA LEU A 117 16.28 -2.34 -2.00
C LEU A 117 16.82 -1.82 -3.33
N HIS A 118 16.34 -0.67 -3.80
CA HIS A 118 16.68 -0.11 -5.10
C HIS A 118 17.47 1.20 -5.00
N VAL A 119 17.89 1.59 -3.80
CA VAL A 119 18.53 2.88 -3.56
C VAL A 119 19.83 3.04 -4.35
N GLU A 120 20.64 2.00 -4.43
CA GLU A 120 21.90 2.06 -5.19
C GLU A 120 21.62 2.30 -6.68
N TRP A 121 20.65 1.58 -7.24
CA TRP A 121 20.27 1.77 -8.64
C TRP A 121 19.70 3.16 -8.87
N ILE A 122 18.81 3.63 -7.99
CA ILE A 122 18.22 4.96 -8.09
C ILE A 122 19.31 6.02 -8.10
N ASN A 123 20.26 5.94 -7.16
CA ASN A 123 21.37 6.89 -7.08
C ASN A 123 22.26 6.83 -8.32
N SER A 124 22.49 5.65 -8.87
CA SER A 124 23.30 5.51 -10.10
C SER A 124 22.64 6.22 -11.29
N VAL A 125 21.31 6.15 -11.38
CA VAL A 125 20.57 6.86 -12.43
C VAL A 125 20.58 8.37 -12.20
N LEU A 126 20.34 8.81 -10.97
CA LEU A 126 20.32 10.24 -10.64
C LEU A 126 21.69 10.91 -10.85
N ASN A 127 22.77 10.16 -10.71
CA ASN A 127 24.14 10.67 -10.85
C ASN A 127 24.72 10.44 -12.24
N SER A 128 23.93 9.92 -13.17
CA SER A 128 24.40 9.71 -14.55
C SER A 128 24.18 10.97 -15.39
N ASP A 129 25.00 11.09 -16.45
CA ASP A 129 24.88 12.17 -17.42
C ASP A 129 23.91 11.75 -18.52
N TYR A 130 22.68 12.17 -18.37
CA TYR A 130 21.70 11.98 -19.42
C TYR A 130 21.68 13.16 -20.37
#